data_18c8197a508482f46286eca39a077fa9
#
_entry.id   18c8197a508482f46286eca39a077fa9
#
_cell.length_a   1.000
_cell.length_b   1.000
_cell.length_c   1.000
_cell.angle_alpha   90.00
_cell.angle_beta   90.00
_cell.angle_gamma   90.00
#
_symmetry.space_group_name_H-M   'P 1'
#
loop_
_entity.id
_entity.type
_entity.pdbx_description
1 polymer ?
#
loop_
_entity_poly.entity_id
_entity_poly.type
_entity_poly.pdbx_seq_one_letter_code
_entity_poly.pdbx_strand_id
1 'polypeptide(L)'
;NKKKEEKIKELQDFIQRFSANASKSKQATSRKRALEKIELDEIKPSSRKYPYIDFRPAREIGNEVLTVEHLSKTIDGVKVLDNVSFIVNHDDKIAFVGSNELATTTLFNIITGNMEPDEGSYKWGVTTSQAYFPKDSAAEFNREDTIVEWLTQYSPDPDPTYVRGFLGRMLFAGDDGVKKVKVLSGGEKVRCLISKMMICGANVLVFDDPTNHLDMESITALNNGLIKFPGVTLFTSHDHQFIQTTANRIMEIVPSGQLIDKITTYDEYLASDEMARKRQGFAEAASDDED
;
A
#
# COMPACT_ATOMS: atom_id res chain seq x y z
N ASN A 1 17.05 -13.63 -17.07
CA ASN A 1 17.21 -12.49 -17.97
C ASN A 1 15.90 -12.03 -18.61
N LYS A 2 15.06 -12.94 -19.11
CA LYS A 2 13.79 -12.60 -19.76
C LYS A 2 12.80 -11.88 -18.83
N LYS A 3 12.66 -12.34 -17.59
CA LYS A 3 11.86 -11.67 -16.56
C LYS A 3 12.37 -10.29 -16.19
N LYS A 4 13.68 -10.09 -16.25
CA LYS A 4 14.34 -8.81 -15.97
C LYS A 4 14.11 -7.81 -17.10
N GLU A 5 14.16 -8.29 -18.33
CA GLU A 5 13.87 -7.49 -19.54
C GLU A 5 12.39 -7.05 -19.61
N GLU A 6 11.47 -7.94 -19.27
CA GLU A 6 10.04 -7.63 -19.17
C GLU A 6 9.77 -6.57 -18.11
N LYS A 7 10.44 -6.68 -16.97
CA LYS A 7 10.37 -5.72 -15.86
C LYS A 7 10.84 -4.33 -16.26
N ILE A 8 11.96 -4.27 -16.95
CA ILE A 8 12.53 -3.02 -17.44
C ILE A 8 11.59 -2.38 -18.46
N LYS A 9 11.05 -3.17 -19.37
CA LYS A 9 10.14 -2.71 -20.41
C LYS A 9 8.83 -2.13 -19.84
N GLU A 10 8.21 -2.82 -18.91
CA GLU A 10 6.99 -2.32 -18.24
C GLU A 10 7.23 -0.98 -17.55
N LEU A 11 8.36 -0.84 -16.85
CA LEU A 11 8.72 0.39 -16.15
C LEU A 11 9.05 1.52 -17.11
N GLN A 12 9.70 1.22 -18.24
CA GLN A 12 9.97 2.20 -19.29
C GLN A 12 8.69 2.68 -19.97
N ASP A 13 7.80 1.77 -20.34
CA ASP A 13 6.50 2.10 -20.92
C ASP A 13 5.67 2.97 -19.98
N PHE A 14 5.77 2.70 -18.70
CA PHE A 14 5.08 3.42 -17.64
C PHE A 14 5.62 4.85 -17.48
N ILE A 15 6.93 5.02 -17.39
CA ILE A 15 7.60 6.33 -17.32
C ILE A 15 7.29 7.15 -18.59
N GLN A 16 7.34 6.52 -19.76
CA GLN A 16 7.04 7.15 -21.03
C GLN A 16 5.61 7.67 -21.13
N ARG A 17 4.64 6.92 -20.57
CA ARG A 17 3.23 7.32 -20.56
C ARG A 17 2.99 8.62 -19.79
N PHE A 18 3.78 8.90 -18.75
CA PHE A 18 3.65 10.08 -17.89
C PHE A 18 4.63 11.20 -18.21
N SER A 19 5.68 10.96 -18.97
CA SER A 19 6.65 11.98 -19.37
C SER A 19 6.05 13.06 -20.30
N ALA A 20 4.93 12.78 -20.95
CA ALA A 20 4.19 13.74 -21.78
C ALA A 20 3.42 14.80 -20.97
N ASN A 21 3.25 14.61 -19.67
CA ASN A 21 2.57 15.56 -18.79
C ASN A 21 3.58 16.50 -18.12
N ALA A 22 3.58 17.80 -18.50
CA ALA A 22 4.57 18.79 -18.07
C ALA A 22 4.66 18.95 -16.55
N SER A 23 3.55 18.81 -15.81
CA SER A 23 3.54 18.92 -14.34
C SER A 23 4.22 17.74 -13.64
N LYS A 24 4.40 16.63 -14.33
CA LYS A 24 4.95 15.38 -13.80
C LYS A 24 6.29 14.97 -14.40
N SER A 25 6.76 15.70 -15.42
CA SER A 25 8.01 15.34 -16.13
C SER A 25 9.22 15.30 -15.21
N LYS A 26 9.30 16.17 -14.22
CA LYS A 26 10.40 16.21 -13.25
C LYS A 26 10.39 14.99 -12.33
N GLN A 27 9.23 14.56 -11.86
CA GLN A 27 9.08 13.36 -11.04
C GLN A 27 9.34 12.09 -11.86
N ALA A 28 8.84 12.03 -13.09
CA ALA A 28 9.10 10.92 -14.01
C ALA A 28 10.59 10.78 -14.33
N THR A 29 11.30 11.89 -14.54
CA THR A 29 12.76 11.89 -14.75
C THR A 29 13.51 11.40 -13.52
N SER A 30 13.11 11.84 -12.31
CA SER A 30 13.71 11.39 -11.05
C SER A 30 13.52 9.89 -10.86
N ARG A 31 12.33 9.37 -11.12
CA ARG A 31 12.03 7.93 -11.02
C ARG A 31 12.78 7.10 -12.08
N LYS A 32 12.93 7.63 -13.27
CA LYS A 32 13.74 7.01 -14.32
C LYS A 32 15.20 6.85 -13.90
N ARG A 33 15.79 7.89 -13.30
CA ARG A 33 17.16 7.81 -12.77
C ARG A 33 17.27 6.80 -11.63
N ALA A 34 16.29 6.75 -10.73
CA ALA A 34 16.25 5.78 -9.65
C ALA A 34 16.14 4.35 -10.20
N LEU A 35 15.34 4.14 -11.25
CA LEU A 35 15.22 2.85 -11.93
C LEU A 35 16.55 2.41 -12.54
N GLU A 36 17.25 3.29 -13.25
CA GLU A 36 18.56 3.00 -13.85
C GLU A 36 19.58 2.58 -12.77
N LYS A 37 19.57 3.21 -11.61
CA LYS A 37 20.40 2.83 -10.47
C LYS A 37 20.05 1.44 -9.91
N ILE A 38 18.75 1.13 -9.79
CA ILE A 38 18.28 -0.18 -9.34
C ILE A 38 18.74 -1.28 -10.29
N GLU A 39 18.65 -1.05 -11.60
CA GLU A 39 19.13 -2.00 -12.61
C GLU A 39 20.62 -2.27 -12.49
N LEU A 40 21.43 -1.22 -12.29
CA LEU A 40 22.87 -1.36 -12.09
C LEU A 40 23.19 -2.13 -10.82
N ASP A 41 22.46 -1.90 -9.75
CA ASP A 41 22.66 -2.61 -8.48
C ASP A 41 22.21 -4.08 -8.53
N GLU A 42 21.21 -4.41 -9.35
CA GLU A 42 20.81 -5.80 -9.61
C GLU A 42 21.91 -6.60 -10.34
N ILE A 43 22.71 -5.96 -11.17
CA ILE A 43 23.84 -6.58 -11.87
C ILE A 43 24.99 -6.92 -10.89
N LYS A 44 25.09 -6.18 -9.81
CA LYS A 44 26.10 -6.36 -8.75
C LYS A 44 25.43 -6.53 -7.38
N PRO A 45 24.92 -7.72 -7.02
CA PRO A 45 24.18 -7.93 -5.77
C PRO A 45 24.94 -7.54 -4.51
N SER A 46 26.27 -7.70 -4.50
CA SER A 46 27.13 -7.31 -3.38
C SER A 46 27.28 -5.80 -3.17
N SER A 47 26.90 -5.00 -4.18
CA SER A 47 26.99 -3.53 -4.18
C SER A 47 25.63 -2.85 -4.07
N ARG A 48 24.58 -3.58 -3.76
CA ARG A 48 23.20 -3.06 -3.73
C ARG A 48 23.09 -1.91 -2.72
N LYS A 49 22.67 -0.74 -3.23
CA LYS A 49 22.40 0.48 -2.45
C LYS A 49 20.92 0.80 -2.32
N TYR A 50 20.07 0.09 -3.05
CA TYR A 50 18.62 0.34 -3.14
C TYR A 50 17.86 -0.91 -2.76
N PRO A 51 16.67 -0.78 -2.14
CA PRO A 51 15.87 -1.93 -1.78
C PRO A 51 15.44 -2.72 -3.02
N TYR A 52 15.39 -4.03 -2.87
CA TYR A 52 14.81 -4.93 -3.87
C TYR A 52 13.43 -5.40 -3.37
N ILE A 53 12.37 -4.84 -3.96
CA ILE A 53 10.99 -5.10 -3.54
C ILE A 53 10.28 -5.90 -4.63
N ASP A 54 9.88 -7.12 -4.28
CA ASP A 54 9.15 -8.03 -5.16
C ASP A 54 8.15 -8.83 -4.31
N PHE A 55 6.87 -8.61 -4.56
CA PHE A 55 5.80 -9.29 -3.82
C PHE A 55 5.34 -10.52 -4.59
N ARG A 56 5.51 -11.70 -3.98
CA ARG A 56 5.13 -12.98 -4.58
C ARG A 56 4.07 -13.65 -3.74
N PRO A 57 2.82 -13.74 -4.22
CA PRO A 57 1.79 -14.45 -3.50
C PRO A 57 2.07 -15.95 -3.49
N ALA A 58 1.87 -16.56 -2.32
CA ALA A 58 2.00 -18.03 -2.17
C ALA A 58 0.84 -18.78 -2.83
N ARG A 59 -0.28 -18.10 -3.04
CA ARG A 59 -1.49 -18.65 -3.65
C ARG A 59 -2.06 -17.65 -4.65
N GLU A 60 -2.48 -18.15 -5.81
CA GLU A 60 -3.21 -17.35 -6.79
C GLU A 60 -4.56 -16.90 -6.22
N ILE A 61 -4.92 -15.63 -6.47
CA ILE A 61 -6.16 -15.05 -5.96
C ILE A 61 -7.34 -15.42 -6.89
N GLY A 62 -8.46 -15.81 -6.27
CA GLY A 62 -9.70 -16.06 -6.99
C GLY A 62 -10.47 -14.78 -7.35
N ASN A 63 -11.63 -14.93 -7.97
CA ASN A 63 -12.44 -13.81 -8.44
C ASN A 63 -13.09 -13.02 -7.31
N GLU A 64 -13.53 -13.70 -6.25
CA GLU A 64 -14.13 -13.05 -5.07
C GLU A 64 -13.04 -12.68 -4.08
N VAL A 65 -12.79 -11.39 -3.89
CA VAL A 65 -11.73 -10.90 -3.01
C VAL A 65 -12.28 -10.37 -1.71
N LEU A 66 -13.10 -9.33 -1.76
CA LEU A 66 -13.67 -8.70 -0.56
C LEU A 66 -15.05 -8.13 -0.89
N THR A 67 -16.00 -8.38 0.00
CA THR A 67 -17.32 -7.72 -0.01
C THR A 67 -17.51 -6.96 1.29
N VAL A 68 -17.78 -5.67 1.21
CA VAL A 68 -18.08 -4.80 2.34
C VAL A 68 -19.53 -4.32 2.19
N GLU A 69 -20.34 -4.51 3.23
CA GLU A 69 -21.77 -4.21 3.19
C GLU A 69 -22.17 -3.32 4.37
N HIS A 70 -22.67 -2.11 4.07
CA HIS A 70 -23.29 -1.19 5.01
C HIS A 70 -22.45 -0.91 6.27
N LEU A 71 -21.15 -0.75 6.09
CA LEU A 71 -20.21 -0.58 7.16
C LEU A 71 -20.30 0.83 7.74
N SER A 72 -20.52 0.91 9.06
CA SER A 72 -20.54 2.18 9.81
C SER A 72 -19.68 2.07 11.05
N LYS A 73 -19.00 3.16 11.40
CA LYS A 73 -18.16 3.25 12.60
C LYS A 73 -18.12 4.69 13.10
N THR A 74 -18.31 4.84 14.41
CA THR A 74 -18.16 6.11 15.14
C THR A 74 -16.90 6.04 16.00
N ILE A 75 -16.07 7.07 15.95
CA ILE A 75 -14.87 7.21 16.76
C ILE A 75 -14.91 8.58 17.44
N ASP A 76 -14.82 8.58 18.78
CA ASP A 76 -14.86 9.80 19.60
C ASP A 76 -16.06 10.72 19.26
N GLY A 77 -17.22 10.11 19.08
CA GLY A 77 -18.47 10.81 18.77
C GLY A 77 -18.64 11.24 17.33
N VAL A 78 -17.66 10.99 16.46
CA VAL A 78 -17.73 11.32 15.03
C VAL A 78 -17.94 10.07 14.20
N LYS A 79 -18.96 10.09 13.34
CA LYS A 79 -19.25 8.99 12.41
C LYS A 79 -18.28 9.04 11.23
N VAL A 80 -17.17 8.31 11.33
CA VAL A 80 -16.10 8.32 10.32
C VAL A 80 -16.42 7.47 9.10
N LEU A 81 -17.23 6.41 9.28
CA LEU A 81 -17.76 5.59 8.21
C LEU A 81 -19.30 5.56 8.34
N ASP A 82 -19.98 5.86 7.25
CA ASP A 82 -21.43 5.90 7.21
C ASP A 82 -21.97 5.12 6.00
N ASN A 83 -22.44 3.91 6.28
CA ASN A 83 -23.07 3.04 5.30
C ASN A 83 -22.20 2.76 4.06
N VAL A 84 -20.94 2.39 4.30
CA VAL A 84 -19.95 2.13 3.25
C VAL A 84 -20.13 0.72 2.70
N SER A 85 -20.34 0.62 1.40
CA SER A 85 -20.47 -0.66 0.67
C SER A 85 -19.63 -0.65 -0.59
N PHE A 86 -18.85 -1.73 -0.81
CA PHE A 86 -18.11 -1.94 -2.05
C PHE A 86 -17.69 -3.40 -2.20
N ILE A 87 -17.35 -3.76 -3.42
CA ILE A 87 -16.83 -5.09 -3.76
C ILE A 87 -15.46 -4.92 -4.41
N VAL A 88 -14.48 -5.69 -3.95
CA VAL A 88 -13.14 -5.72 -4.52
C VAL A 88 -12.97 -6.96 -5.39
N ASN A 89 -12.47 -6.75 -6.61
CA ASN A 89 -12.25 -7.78 -7.61
C ASN A 89 -10.76 -8.13 -7.74
N HIS A 90 -10.45 -9.23 -8.39
CA HIS A 90 -9.09 -9.82 -8.42
C HIS A 90 -8.00 -8.98 -9.11
N ASP A 91 -8.37 -8.01 -9.94
CA ASP A 91 -7.40 -7.12 -10.61
C ASP A 91 -7.32 -5.72 -9.98
N ASP A 92 -7.99 -5.49 -8.86
CA ASP A 92 -8.10 -4.17 -8.28
C ASP A 92 -6.81 -3.69 -7.61
N LYS A 93 -6.40 -2.49 -7.99
CA LYS A 93 -5.38 -1.69 -7.33
C LYS A 93 -6.06 -0.39 -6.89
N ILE A 94 -6.51 -0.34 -5.64
CA ILE A 94 -7.39 0.73 -5.15
C ILE A 94 -6.58 1.72 -4.32
N ALA A 95 -6.57 2.98 -4.75
CA ALA A 95 -6.06 4.08 -3.94
C ALA A 95 -7.23 4.76 -3.22
N PHE A 96 -7.08 4.94 -1.91
CA PHE A 96 -7.98 5.74 -1.09
C PHE A 96 -7.38 7.16 -0.99
N VAL A 97 -8.13 8.15 -1.44
CA VAL A 97 -7.68 9.54 -1.54
C VAL A 97 -8.57 10.47 -0.72
N GLY A 98 -8.19 11.74 -0.63
CA GLY A 98 -8.95 12.76 0.08
C GLY A 98 -8.39 13.08 1.47
N SER A 99 -9.03 14.04 2.14
CA SER A 99 -8.57 14.58 3.42
C SER A 99 -8.98 13.76 4.64
N ASN A 100 -9.93 12.83 4.50
CA ASN A 100 -10.45 12.04 5.62
C ASN A 100 -9.61 10.77 5.85
N GLU A 101 -8.38 10.96 6.28
CA GLU A 101 -7.43 9.86 6.50
C GLU A 101 -7.85 8.95 7.65
N LEU A 102 -8.47 9.49 8.69
CA LEU A 102 -8.96 8.71 9.82
C LEU A 102 -9.99 7.66 9.38
N ALA A 103 -10.88 8.02 8.45
CA ALA A 103 -11.87 7.08 7.93
C ALA A 103 -11.22 5.91 7.18
N THR A 104 -10.22 6.20 6.35
CA THR A 104 -9.49 5.15 5.61
C THR A 104 -8.72 4.24 6.56
N THR A 105 -8.00 4.80 7.53
CA THR A 105 -7.29 4.02 8.55
C THR A 105 -8.26 3.15 9.35
N THR A 106 -9.42 3.70 9.70
CA THR A 106 -10.49 2.96 10.39
C THR A 106 -11.01 1.79 9.55
N LEU A 107 -11.28 2.04 8.27
CA LEU A 107 -11.70 0.98 7.34
C LEU A 107 -10.65 -0.13 7.24
N PHE A 108 -9.39 0.22 7.08
CA PHE A 108 -8.29 -0.77 7.00
C PHE A 108 -8.18 -1.59 8.29
N ASN A 109 -8.31 -0.97 9.45
CA ASN A 109 -8.30 -1.68 10.72
C ASN A 109 -9.48 -2.64 10.87
N ILE A 110 -10.65 -2.26 10.38
CA ILE A 110 -11.84 -3.13 10.42
C ILE A 110 -11.65 -4.35 9.52
N ILE A 111 -11.32 -4.15 8.25
CA ILE A 111 -11.21 -5.26 7.28
C ILE A 111 -10.02 -6.17 7.54
N THR A 112 -9.01 -5.73 8.28
CA THR A 112 -7.88 -6.55 8.71
C THR A 112 -8.07 -7.20 10.07
N GLY A 113 -9.25 -7.03 10.69
CA GLY A 113 -9.62 -7.70 11.94
C GLY A 113 -9.11 -7.03 13.22
N ASN A 114 -8.57 -5.81 13.13
CA ASN A 114 -8.04 -5.07 14.27
C ASN A 114 -9.06 -4.18 14.98
N MET A 115 -10.25 -4.02 14.41
CA MET A 115 -11.32 -3.21 14.95
C MET A 115 -12.67 -3.79 14.52
N GLU A 116 -13.67 -3.74 15.42
CA GLU A 116 -15.03 -4.14 15.11
C GLU A 116 -15.81 -2.97 14.49
N PRO A 117 -16.66 -3.21 13.47
CA PRO A 117 -17.58 -2.18 13.00
C PRO A 117 -18.74 -2.00 14.01
N ASP A 118 -19.37 -0.83 13.97
CA ASP A 118 -20.60 -0.58 14.73
C ASP A 118 -21.82 -1.19 14.02
N GLU A 119 -21.83 -1.11 12.69
CA GLU A 119 -22.86 -1.68 11.83
C GLU A 119 -22.23 -2.25 10.57
N GLY A 120 -22.93 -3.17 9.92
CA GLY A 120 -22.50 -3.77 8.68
C GLY A 120 -21.55 -4.94 8.85
N SER A 121 -21.04 -5.43 7.74
CA SER A 121 -20.20 -6.60 7.69
C SER A 121 -19.21 -6.55 6.54
N TYR A 122 -18.19 -7.39 6.63
CA TYR A 122 -17.24 -7.62 5.55
C TYR A 122 -16.93 -9.12 5.44
N LYS A 123 -16.60 -9.54 4.25
CA LYS A 123 -16.25 -10.94 3.99
C LYS A 123 -15.12 -11.02 2.96
N TRP A 124 -14.03 -11.66 3.34
CA TRP A 124 -12.94 -12.02 2.45
C TRP A 124 -13.25 -13.30 1.67
N GLY A 125 -12.84 -13.35 0.42
CA GLY A 125 -12.91 -14.58 -0.37
C GLY A 125 -12.03 -15.68 0.21
N VAL A 126 -12.41 -16.93 0.01
CA VAL A 126 -11.73 -18.10 0.59
C VAL A 126 -10.29 -18.30 0.11
N THR A 127 -9.94 -17.74 -1.04
CA THR A 127 -8.57 -17.82 -1.60
C THR A 127 -7.67 -16.69 -1.11
N THR A 128 -8.20 -15.71 -0.37
CA THR A 128 -7.46 -14.51 0.01
C THR A 128 -6.61 -14.72 1.26
N SER A 129 -5.46 -14.06 1.25
CA SER A 129 -4.61 -13.86 2.41
C SER A 129 -4.18 -12.41 2.45
N GLN A 130 -4.25 -11.75 3.60
CA GLN A 130 -4.01 -10.33 3.75
C GLN A 130 -2.71 -10.07 4.49
N ALA A 131 -1.97 -9.06 4.05
CA ALA A 131 -0.88 -8.46 4.80
C ALA A 131 -1.18 -6.97 4.99
N TYR A 132 -0.93 -6.47 6.18
CA TYR A 132 -1.27 -5.11 6.55
C TYR A 132 -0.03 -4.31 6.97
N PHE A 133 0.18 -3.19 6.28
CA PHE A 133 1.15 -2.18 6.65
C PHE A 133 0.38 -1.04 7.34
N PRO A 134 0.38 -0.99 8.69
CA PRO A 134 -0.42 -0.02 9.42
C PRO A 134 0.20 1.37 9.39
N LYS A 135 -0.62 2.40 9.56
CA LYS A 135 -0.15 3.78 9.69
C LYS A 135 0.63 3.98 10.99
N ASP A 136 0.10 3.45 12.09
CA ASP A 136 0.77 3.43 13.40
C ASP A 136 1.29 2.03 13.68
N SER A 137 2.61 1.90 13.67
CA SER A 137 3.31 0.63 13.92
C SER A 137 3.94 0.54 15.32
N ALA A 138 3.70 1.52 16.19
CA ALA A 138 4.36 1.58 17.49
C ALA A 138 4.16 0.30 18.32
N ALA A 139 2.97 -0.26 18.34
CA ALA A 139 2.67 -1.49 19.06
C ALA A 139 3.43 -2.71 18.51
N GLU A 140 3.65 -2.78 17.20
CA GLU A 140 4.38 -3.88 16.55
C GLU A 140 5.87 -3.88 16.92
N PHE A 141 6.44 -2.71 17.18
CA PHE A 141 7.88 -2.54 17.44
C PHE A 141 8.22 -2.29 18.93
N ASN A 142 7.24 -2.17 19.80
CA ASN A 142 7.48 -2.07 21.25
C ASN A 142 7.66 -3.45 21.87
N ARG A 143 8.71 -4.17 21.44
CA ARG A 143 8.98 -5.56 21.83
C ARG A 143 10.48 -5.76 22.03
N GLU A 144 10.83 -6.80 22.80
CA GLU A 144 12.23 -7.19 23.04
C GLU A 144 12.82 -8.05 21.90
N ASP A 145 12.04 -8.40 20.89
CA ASP A 145 12.51 -9.21 19.76
C ASP A 145 13.62 -8.51 19.00
N THR A 146 14.56 -9.29 18.48
CA THR A 146 15.47 -8.84 17.43
C THR A 146 14.73 -8.71 16.09
N ILE A 147 15.30 -8.02 15.11
CA ILE A 147 14.70 -7.87 13.77
C ILE A 147 14.44 -9.25 13.15
N VAL A 148 15.39 -10.19 13.25
CA VAL A 148 15.21 -11.55 12.70
C VAL A 148 14.09 -12.29 13.41
N GLU A 149 14.03 -12.25 14.74
CA GLU A 149 12.94 -12.88 15.50
C GLU A 149 11.59 -12.27 15.16
N TRP A 150 11.51 -10.94 15.07
CA TRP A 150 10.30 -10.22 14.70
C TRP A 150 9.78 -10.62 13.31
N LEU A 151 10.68 -10.66 12.31
CA LEU A 151 10.27 -11.03 10.95
C LEU A 151 9.91 -12.50 10.82
N THR A 152 10.55 -13.37 11.61
CA THR A 152 10.29 -14.82 11.59
C THR A 152 8.82 -15.16 11.89
N GLN A 153 8.14 -14.40 12.74
CA GLN A 153 6.71 -14.62 13.05
C GLN A 153 5.80 -14.54 11.83
N TYR A 154 6.21 -13.82 10.79
CA TYR A 154 5.44 -13.65 9.55
C TYR A 154 5.90 -14.58 8.42
N SER A 155 6.98 -15.32 8.62
CA SER A 155 7.59 -16.16 7.61
C SER A 155 6.95 -17.55 7.56
N PRO A 156 6.63 -18.08 6.37
CA PRO A 156 6.22 -19.47 6.23
C PRO A 156 7.37 -20.46 6.48
N ASP A 157 8.62 -19.99 6.35
CA ASP A 157 9.83 -20.75 6.61
C ASP A 157 10.57 -20.13 7.81
N PRO A 158 10.76 -20.85 8.93
CA PRO A 158 11.42 -20.30 10.11
C PRO A 158 12.95 -20.25 10.01
N ASP A 159 13.55 -20.77 8.93
CA ASP A 159 15.00 -20.76 8.76
C ASP A 159 15.54 -19.32 8.79
N PRO A 160 16.47 -18.99 9.70
CA PRO A 160 17.08 -17.67 9.78
C PRO A 160 17.73 -17.19 8.48
N THR A 161 18.29 -18.09 7.69
CA THR A 161 18.88 -17.75 6.38
C THR A 161 17.81 -17.24 5.41
N TYR A 162 16.65 -17.87 5.38
CA TYR A 162 15.51 -17.45 4.58
C TYR A 162 15.01 -16.05 5.01
N VAL A 163 14.84 -15.85 6.30
CA VAL A 163 14.38 -14.58 6.88
C VAL A 163 15.38 -13.44 6.62
N ARG A 164 16.68 -13.71 6.83
CA ARG A 164 17.74 -12.74 6.57
C ARG A 164 17.83 -12.35 5.10
N GLY A 165 17.47 -13.24 4.19
CA GLY A 165 17.40 -12.93 2.76
C GLY A 165 16.44 -11.78 2.45
N PHE A 166 15.28 -11.74 3.09
CA PHE A 166 14.31 -10.64 2.95
C PHE A 166 14.82 -9.34 3.60
N LEU A 167 15.46 -9.44 4.76
CA LEU A 167 16.05 -8.27 5.40
C LEU A 167 17.18 -7.68 4.53
N GLY A 168 17.99 -8.52 3.91
CA GLY A 168 19.04 -8.08 2.98
C GLY A 168 18.50 -7.33 1.78
N ARG A 169 17.33 -7.73 1.24
CA ARG A 169 16.63 -7.02 0.16
C ARG A 169 16.26 -5.59 0.57
N MET A 170 15.99 -5.38 1.85
CA MET A 170 15.65 -4.08 2.42
C MET A 170 16.86 -3.36 3.06
N LEU A 171 18.08 -3.75 2.64
CA LEU A 171 19.34 -3.10 3.01
C LEU A 171 19.75 -3.25 4.47
N PHE A 172 19.25 -4.27 5.16
CA PHE A 172 19.75 -4.64 6.47
C PHE A 172 21.01 -5.52 6.31
N ALA A 173 22.13 -5.05 6.85
CA ALA A 173 23.36 -5.83 6.89
C ALA A 173 23.27 -6.98 7.91
N GLY A 174 24.18 -7.96 7.84
CA GLY A 174 24.14 -9.15 8.69
C GLY A 174 24.04 -8.87 10.18
N ASP A 175 24.76 -7.86 10.67
CA ASP A 175 24.75 -7.48 12.08
C ASP A 175 23.49 -6.73 12.52
N ASP A 176 22.75 -6.14 11.58
CA ASP A 176 21.50 -5.43 11.88
C ASP A 176 20.41 -6.38 12.38
N GLY A 177 20.44 -7.64 11.96
CA GLY A 177 19.45 -8.64 12.33
C GLY A 177 19.36 -8.93 13.83
N VAL A 178 20.40 -8.63 14.61
CA VAL A 178 20.45 -8.82 16.06
C VAL A 178 20.03 -7.56 16.85
N LYS A 179 19.79 -6.44 16.19
CA LYS A 179 19.23 -5.25 16.84
C LYS A 179 17.82 -5.55 17.31
N LYS A 180 17.45 -4.99 18.45
CA LYS A 180 16.07 -5.05 18.94
C LYS A 180 15.18 -4.10 18.15
N VAL A 181 13.98 -4.54 17.82
CA VAL A 181 13.03 -3.72 17.03
C VAL A 181 12.61 -2.44 17.73
N LYS A 182 12.64 -2.40 19.04
CA LYS A 182 12.30 -1.20 19.83
C LYS A 182 13.24 -0.02 19.65
N VAL A 183 14.48 -0.25 19.19
CA VAL A 183 15.50 0.82 19.00
C VAL A 183 15.60 1.29 17.56
N LEU A 184 14.76 0.79 16.66
CA LEU A 184 14.81 1.14 15.24
C LEU A 184 14.37 2.58 14.99
N SER A 185 15.01 3.22 14.01
CA SER A 185 14.56 4.51 13.46
C SER A 185 13.24 4.35 12.67
N GLY A 186 12.58 5.47 12.35
CA GLY A 186 11.36 5.45 11.55
C GLY A 186 11.56 4.78 10.18
N GLY A 187 12.64 5.11 9.47
CA GLY A 187 12.97 4.50 8.18
C GLY A 187 13.29 3.00 8.28
N GLU A 188 13.99 2.58 9.33
CA GLU A 188 14.26 1.17 9.59
C GLU A 188 12.97 0.39 9.89
N LYS A 189 12.05 0.96 10.66
CA LYS A 189 10.72 0.36 10.92
C LYS A 189 9.94 0.15 9.63
N VAL A 190 9.92 1.13 8.74
CA VAL A 190 9.25 1.03 7.44
C VAL A 190 9.87 -0.08 6.59
N ARG A 191 11.19 -0.18 6.56
CA ARG A 191 11.88 -1.26 5.84
C ARG A 191 11.57 -2.65 6.42
N CYS A 192 11.45 -2.76 7.74
CA CYS A 192 10.98 -3.99 8.39
C CYS A 192 9.54 -4.34 7.97
N LEU A 193 8.63 -3.37 7.97
CA LEU A 193 7.25 -3.58 7.56
C LEU A 193 7.15 -4.03 6.09
N ILE A 194 7.94 -3.46 5.19
CA ILE A 194 7.99 -3.89 3.79
C ILE A 194 8.55 -5.32 3.68
N SER A 195 9.55 -5.68 4.48
CA SER A 195 10.06 -7.05 4.56
C SER A 195 8.96 -8.03 4.99
N LYS A 196 8.14 -7.65 5.97
CA LYS A 196 6.94 -8.40 6.39
C LYS A 196 5.99 -8.61 5.23
N MET A 197 5.67 -7.54 4.49
CA MET A 197 4.75 -7.58 3.36
C MET A 197 5.24 -8.49 2.23
N MET A 198 6.55 -8.62 2.07
CA MET A 198 7.14 -9.54 1.10
C MET A 198 7.15 -10.99 1.57
N ILE A 199 7.59 -11.23 2.81
CA ILE A 199 7.86 -12.58 3.32
C ILE A 199 6.58 -13.39 3.57
N CYS A 200 5.50 -12.73 3.95
CA CYS A 200 4.26 -13.44 4.31
C CYS A 200 3.54 -14.09 3.13
N GLY A 201 3.88 -13.74 1.89
CA GLY A 201 3.30 -14.35 0.70
C GLY A 201 1.81 -14.07 0.50
N ALA A 202 1.29 -12.97 1.04
CA ALA A 202 -0.12 -12.60 0.90
C ALA A 202 -0.47 -12.22 -0.54
N ASN A 203 -1.71 -12.49 -0.94
CA ASN A 203 -2.22 -12.10 -2.25
C ASN A 203 -3.08 -10.82 -2.21
N VAL A 204 -3.32 -10.29 -1.02
CA VAL A 204 -3.91 -8.95 -0.81
C VAL A 204 -2.97 -8.14 0.08
N LEU A 205 -2.55 -6.99 -0.42
CA LEU A 205 -1.68 -6.08 0.31
C LEU A 205 -2.44 -4.81 0.67
N VAL A 206 -2.44 -4.46 1.95
CA VAL A 206 -3.08 -3.24 2.47
C VAL A 206 -1.98 -2.36 3.04
N PHE A 207 -1.80 -1.17 2.45
CA PHE A 207 -0.79 -0.20 2.87
C PHE A 207 -1.43 1.10 3.31
N ASP A 208 -1.21 1.50 4.55
CA ASP A 208 -1.64 2.80 5.05
C ASP A 208 -0.44 3.76 5.12
N ASP A 209 -0.29 4.57 4.07
CA ASP A 209 0.75 5.59 3.92
C ASP A 209 2.19 5.04 4.01
N PRO A 210 2.57 4.11 3.11
CA PRO A 210 3.89 3.48 3.18
C PRO A 210 5.04 4.38 2.70
N THR A 211 4.74 5.46 1.96
CA THR A 211 5.76 6.30 1.31
C THR A 211 6.27 7.43 2.18
N ASN A 212 5.63 7.71 3.32
CA ASN A 212 5.89 8.88 4.16
C ASN A 212 7.33 8.98 4.68
N HIS A 213 7.97 7.87 5.00
CA HIS A 213 9.34 7.84 5.56
C HIS A 213 10.36 7.20 4.62
N LEU A 214 10.06 7.13 3.32
CA LEU A 214 10.94 6.55 2.32
C LEU A 214 11.63 7.63 1.49
N ASP A 215 12.87 7.36 1.10
CA ASP A 215 13.56 8.16 0.11
C ASP A 215 13.03 7.87 -1.31
N MET A 216 13.45 8.66 -2.29
CA MET A 216 12.94 8.56 -3.67
C MET A 216 13.22 7.19 -4.28
N GLU A 217 14.38 6.61 -4.04
CA GLU A 217 14.76 5.30 -4.56
C GLU A 217 13.90 4.19 -3.98
N SER A 218 13.62 4.25 -2.69
CA SER A 218 12.77 3.28 -2.00
C SER A 218 11.30 3.41 -2.42
N ILE A 219 10.80 4.62 -2.61
CA ILE A 219 9.46 4.88 -3.16
C ILE A 219 9.35 4.26 -4.55
N THR A 220 10.35 4.46 -5.40
CA THR A 220 10.39 3.89 -6.75
C THR A 220 10.40 2.37 -6.71
N ALA A 221 11.19 1.77 -5.84
CA ALA A 221 11.25 0.32 -5.68
C ALA A 221 9.91 -0.26 -5.22
N LEU A 222 9.24 0.39 -4.25
CA LEU A 222 7.92 -0.01 -3.78
C LEU A 222 6.87 0.14 -4.86
N ASN A 223 6.87 1.26 -5.56
CA ASN A 223 5.97 1.54 -6.69
C ASN A 223 6.07 0.44 -7.76
N ASN A 224 7.27 0.09 -8.16
CA ASN A 224 7.53 -0.95 -9.14
C ASN A 224 7.08 -2.34 -8.65
N GLY A 225 7.33 -2.64 -7.40
CA GLY A 225 6.89 -3.88 -6.78
C GLY A 225 5.38 -4.03 -6.78
N LEU A 226 4.64 -2.95 -6.50
CA LEU A 226 3.18 -2.95 -6.51
C LEU A 226 2.58 -3.01 -7.91
N ILE A 227 3.19 -2.34 -8.89
CA ILE A 227 2.75 -2.42 -10.30
C ILE A 227 2.83 -3.85 -10.81
N LYS A 228 3.85 -4.59 -10.43
CA LYS A 228 4.07 -5.98 -10.85
C LYS A 228 3.32 -7.01 -10.05
N PHE A 229 2.90 -6.64 -8.86
CA PHE A 229 2.21 -7.56 -7.97
C PHE A 229 0.93 -8.09 -8.62
N PRO A 230 0.79 -9.42 -8.79
CA PRO A 230 -0.37 -9.98 -9.49
C PRO A 230 -1.63 -10.06 -8.63
N GLY A 231 -1.56 -9.74 -7.35
CA GLY A 231 -2.69 -9.72 -6.44
C GLY A 231 -3.37 -8.37 -6.35
N VAL A 232 -4.16 -8.19 -5.30
CA VAL A 232 -4.93 -6.98 -5.02
C VAL A 232 -4.16 -6.08 -4.05
N THR A 233 -4.24 -4.77 -4.28
CA THR A 233 -3.65 -3.76 -3.39
C THR A 233 -4.69 -2.73 -3.02
N LEU A 234 -4.80 -2.45 -1.72
CA LEU A 234 -5.55 -1.33 -1.14
C LEU A 234 -4.55 -0.43 -0.45
N PHE A 235 -4.51 0.85 -0.79
CA PHE A 235 -3.46 1.71 -0.24
C PHE A 235 -3.85 3.17 -0.14
N THR A 236 -3.12 3.89 0.71
CA THR A 236 -3.08 5.36 0.74
C THR A 236 -1.65 5.82 0.49
N SER A 237 -1.48 7.01 -0.08
CA SER A 237 -0.19 7.67 -0.22
C SER A 237 -0.39 9.18 -0.43
N HIS A 238 0.60 9.97 -0.06
CA HIS A 238 0.67 11.40 -0.39
C HIS A 238 1.50 11.67 -1.65
N ASP A 239 2.13 10.64 -2.21
CA ASP A 239 2.90 10.75 -3.45
C ASP A 239 1.98 10.63 -4.65
N HIS A 240 1.78 11.72 -5.38
CA HIS A 240 0.89 11.78 -6.54
C HIS A 240 1.26 10.75 -7.61
N GLN A 241 2.54 10.66 -7.93
CA GLN A 241 3.05 9.74 -8.95
C GLN A 241 2.85 8.28 -8.55
N PHE A 242 3.04 7.96 -7.28
CA PHE A 242 2.81 6.64 -6.73
C PHE A 242 1.34 6.20 -6.90
N ILE A 243 0.40 7.10 -6.58
CA ILE A 243 -1.04 6.82 -6.76
C ILE A 243 -1.37 6.67 -8.24
N GLN A 244 -0.95 7.64 -9.07
CA GLN A 244 -1.26 7.67 -10.50
C GLN A 244 -0.80 6.41 -11.22
N THR A 245 0.32 5.87 -10.80
CA THR A 245 1.00 4.79 -11.49
C THR A 245 0.65 3.39 -10.98
N THR A 246 0.08 3.31 -9.79
CA THR A 246 -0.33 2.04 -9.18
C THR A 246 -1.83 1.79 -9.32
N ALA A 247 -2.66 2.81 -9.11
CA ALA A 247 -4.10 2.66 -8.99
C ALA A 247 -4.82 2.54 -10.34
N ASN A 248 -5.76 1.61 -10.40
CA ASN A 248 -6.75 1.50 -11.48
C ASN A 248 -8.18 1.79 -11.00
N ARG A 249 -8.34 2.08 -9.72
CA ARG A 249 -9.61 2.40 -9.07
C ARG A 249 -9.35 3.36 -7.92
N ILE A 250 -10.17 4.39 -7.81
CA ILE A 250 -10.05 5.42 -6.78
C ILE A 250 -11.27 5.37 -5.87
N MET A 251 -11.01 5.37 -4.58
CA MET A 251 -12.03 5.52 -3.54
C MET A 251 -11.73 6.74 -2.69
N GLU A 252 -12.77 7.43 -2.28
CA GLU A 252 -12.67 8.55 -1.34
C GLU A 252 -13.78 8.42 -0.30
N ILE A 253 -13.41 8.40 0.99
CA ILE A 253 -14.37 8.53 2.08
C ILE A 253 -14.40 10.01 2.44
N VAL A 254 -15.52 10.66 2.16
CA VAL A 254 -15.70 12.09 2.40
C VAL A 254 -15.84 12.37 3.90
N PRO A 255 -15.70 13.64 4.36
CA PRO A 255 -15.77 13.95 5.80
C PRO A 255 -17.03 13.47 6.52
N SER A 256 -18.17 13.38 5.83
CA SER A 256 -19.42 12.84 6.38
C SER A 256 -19.48 11.30 6.44
N GLY A 257 -18.44 10.61 5.99
CA GLY A 257 -18.31 9.14 6.10
C GLY A 257 -18.79 8.34 4.90
N GLN A 258 -19.38 8.98 3.88
CA GLN A 258 -19.85 8.29 2.67
C GLN A 258 -18.70 8.01 1.71
N LEU A 259 -18.88 7.00 0.87
CA LEU A 259 -17.89 6.53 -0.09
C LEU A 259 -18.18 7.06 -1.49
N ILE A 260 -17.15 7.57 -2.15
CA ILE A 260 -17.11 7.76 -3.60
C ILE A 260 -16.19 6.67 -4.16
N ASP A 261 -16.63 5.97 -5.19
CA ASP A 261 -15.94 4.83 -5.79
C ASP A 261 -16.00 4.96 -7.32
N LYS A 262 -14.82 5.01 -7.95
CA LYS A 262 -14.72 5.16 -9.41
C LYS A 262 -13.56 4.33 -9.98
N ILE A 263 -13.84 3.56 -11.02
CA ILE A 263 -12.83 2.86 -11.81
C ILE A 263 -12.22 3.88 -12.76
N THR A 264 -11.06 4.43 -12.37
CA THR A 264 -10.40 5.51 -13.09
C THR A 264 -8.96 5.69 -12.61
N THR A 265 -8.17 6.48 -13.32
CA THR A 265 -6.85 6.92 -12.87
C THR A 265 -7.00 8.10 -11.90
N TYR A 266 -5.93 8.39 -11.17
CA TYR A 266 -5.96 9.50 -10.20
C TYR A 266 -6.13 10.87 -10.86
N ASP A 267 -5.44 11.11 -11.98
CA ASP A 267 -5.57 12.37 -12.72
C ASP A 267 -6.98 12.59 -13.26
N GLU A 268 -7.58 11.55 -13.83
CA GLU A 268 -8.96 11.62 -14.31
C GLU A 268 -9.94 11.86 -13.18
N TYR A 269 -9.71 11.24 -12.01
CA TYR A 269 -10.52 11.45 -10.82
C TYR A 269 -10.46 12.90 -10.34
N LEU A 270 -9.26 13.48 -10.25
CA LEU A 270 -9.07 14.87 -9.82
C LEU A 270 -9.67 15.88 -10.80
N ALA A 271 -9.65 15.58 -12.10
CA ALA A 271 -10.20 16.44 -13.14
C ALA A 271 -11.72 16.27 -13.34
N SER A 272 -12.34 15.27 -12.67
CA SER A 272 -13.75 14.94 -12.88
C SER A 272 -14.70 15.91 -12.17
N ASP A 273 -15.53 16.62 -12.94
CA ASP A 273 -16.61 17.46 -12.40
C ASP A 273 -17.69 16.63 -11.70
N GLU A 274 -17.93 15.39 -12.15
CA GLU A 274 -18.86 14.46 -11.51
C GLU A 274 -18.43 14.14 -10.08
N MET A 275 -17.16 13.86 -9.86
CA MET A 275 -16.64 13.55 -8.52
C MET A 275 -16.64 14.77 -7.61
N ALA A 276 -16.34 15.95 -8.13
CA ALA A 276 -16.44 17.21 -7.39
C ALA A 276 -17.89 17.49 -6.95
N ARG A 277 -18.85 17.25 -7.83
CA ARG A 277 -20.29 17.40 -7.52
C ARG A 277 -20.77 16.40 -6.46
N LYS A 278 -20.30 15.15 -6.52
CA LYS A 278 -20.62 14.14 -5.50
C LYS A 278 -20.10 14.55 -4.12
N ARG A 279 -18.86 15.04 -4.03
CA ARG A 279 -18.27 15.56 -2.79
C ARG A 279 -19.07 16.71 -2.21
N GLN A 280 -19.45 17.66 -3.06
CA GLN A 280 -20.26 18.82 -2.67
C GLN A 280 -21.64 18.38 -2.19
N GLY A 281 -22.31 17.45 -2.89
CA GLY A 281 -23.61 16.92 -2.50
C GLY A 281 -23.59 16.27 -1.12
N PHE A 282 -22.55 15.49 -0.78
CA PHE A 282 -22.41 14.91 0.54
C PHE A 282 -22.16 15.96 1.62
N ALA A 283 -21.39 17.02 1.32
CA ALA A 283 -21.13 18.11 2.26
C ALA A 283 -22.40 18.91 2.56
N GLU A 284 -23.21 19.20 1.56
CA GLU A 284 -24.50 19.89 1.69
C GLU A 284 -25.50 19.08 2.50
N ALA A 285 -25.63 17.77 2.22
CA ALA A 285 -26.50 16.87 2.96
C ALA A 285 -26.10 16.78 4.44
N ALA A 286 -24.82 16.73 4.76
CA ALA A 286 -24.32 16.70 6.13
C ALA A 286 -24.62 18.01 6.90
N SER A 287 -24.58 19.18 6.24
CA SER A 287 -24.90 20.46 6.87
C SER A 287 -26.41 20.61 7.17
N ASP A 288 -27.26 20.01 6.34
CA ASP A 288 -28.71 20.02 6.55
C ASP A 288 -29.14 19.11 7.73
N ASP A 289 -28.35 18.10 8.04
CA ASP A 289 -28.62 17.19 9.18
C ASP A 289 -28.18 17.79 10.54
N GLU A 290 -27.36 18.87 10.54
CA GLU A 290 -26.92 19.55 11.76
C GLU A 290 -27.83 20.72 12.20
N ASP A 291 -28.77 21.16 11.36
CA ASP A 291 -29.78 22.18 11.65
C ASP A 291 -31.10 21.55 12.13
#